data_48527f0d27eb78331798ec2b61b57464
#
_entry.id   48527f0d27eb78331798ec2b61b57464
#
_cell.length_a   1.000
_cell.length_b   1.000
_cell.length_c   1.000
_cell.angle_alpha   90.00
_cell.angle_beta   90.00
_cell.angle_gamma   90.00
#
_symmetry.space_group_name_H-M   'P 1'
#
loop_
_entity.id
_entity.type
_entity.pdbx_description
1 polymer ?
#
loop_
_entity_poly.entity_id
_entity_poly.type
_entity_poly.pdbx_seq_one_letter_code
_entity_poly.pdbx_strand_id
1 'polypeptide(L)'
;MPPANTGLGFLEALTDQQVMAYADPQDADGDGISGVPNLIDPPAYYIPGPSQISFSGKYIGRFGKKASAINLLHQTVNAYNQDIGITSVFDPVDPYTQQPTDPEVSEKTIRDVVFYLQTLKEPIQRNISDGSIIKGKQLFLDIGCGKCHVPEWTTPVSSIAALSEKTFYPYTDLLLHDMGPGLDDGYTEGTALTIEWRTPPLWGIGLAPNSQGGRYFLLHDGRAGSLEEAILMHGGEGDASRAAFEILSETDKEDLVRFLESL
;
A
#
# COMPACT_ATOMS: atom_id res chain seq x y z
N MET A 1 -11.40 -3.50 5.62
CA MET A 1 -10.75 -2.39 6.36
C MET A 1 -10.20 -1.38 5.37
N PRO A 2 -10.57 -0.09 5.41
CA PRO A 2 -10.01 0.90 4.49
C PRO A 2 -8.51 1.10 4.76
N PRO A 3 -7.69 1.39 3.73
CA PRO A 3 -6.30 1.75 3.91
C PRO A 3 -6.15 3.10 4.62
N ALA A 4 -5.03 3.30 5.32
CA ALA A 4 -4.72 4.58 5.95
C ALA A 4 -4.48 5.67 4.89
N ASN A 5 -4.87 6.91 5.20
CA ASN A 5 -4.76 8.05 4.29
C ASN A 5 -3.50 8.91 4.53
N THR A 6 -2.73 8.63 5.58
CA THR A 6 -1.52 9.39 5.93
C THR A 6 -0.34 9.01 5.03
N GLY A 7 0.42 10.01 4.60
CA GLY A 7 1.64 9.82 3.80
C GLY A 7 1.43 9.45 2.33
N LEU A 8 0.20 9.34 1.84
CA LEU A 8 -0.08 8.87 0.47
C LEU A 8 0.57 9.75 -0.60
N GLY A 9 0.74 11.05 -0.35
CA GLY A 9 1.43 11.94 -1.29
C GLY A 9 2.87 11.54 -1.57
N PHE A 10 3.59 10.97 -0.60
CA PHE A 10 4.94 10.45 -0.81
C PHE A 10 4.93 9.24 -1.75
N LEU A 11 3.96 8.34 -1.60
CA LEU A 11 3.81 7.16 -2.47
C LEU A 11 3.41 7.56 -3.88
N GLU A 12 2.53 8.58 -4.02
CA GLU A 12 2.15 9.12 -5.34
C GLU A 12 3.33 9.80 -6.05
N ALA A 13 4.21 10.46 -5.31
CA ALA A 13 5.36 11.18 -5.86
C ALA A 13 6.46 10.27 -6.44
N LEU A 14 6.49 8.99 -6.09
CA LEU A 14 7.44 8.04 -6.66
C LEU A 14 7.22 7.90 -8.18
N THR A 15 8.30 7.71 -8.93
CA THR A 15 8.21 7.40 -10.37
C THR A 15 7.86 5.94 -10.59
N ASP A 16 7.26 5.63 -11.75
CA ASP A 16 7.01 4.23 -12.14
C ASP A 16 8.34 3.47 -12.28
N GLN A 17 9.41 4.14 -12.73
CA GLN A 17 10.74 3.53 -12.82
C GLN A 17 11.26 3.10 -11.44
N GLN A 18 11.04 3.90 -10.40
CA GLN A 18 11.42 3.53 -9.03
C GLN A 18 10.67 2.28 -8.56
N VAL A 19 9.35 2.23 -8.76
CA VAL A 19 8.53 1.06 -8.38
C VAL A 19 8.95 -0.18 -9.17
N MET A 20 9.14 -0.04 -10.49
CA MET A 20 9.55 -1.13 -11.37
C MET A 20 10.95 -1.68 -11.08
N ALA A 21 11.80 -0.93 -10.36
CA ALA A 21 13.12 -1.40 -9.97
C ALA A 21 13.08 -2.55 -8.93
N TYR A 22 11.93 -2.76 -8.28
CA TYR A 22 11.70 -3.86 -7.34
C TYR A 22 10.88 -5.01 -7.96
N ALA A 23 10.37 -4.84 -9.18
CA ALA A 23 9.58 -5.88 -9.84
C ALA A 23 10.47 -6.96 -10.45
N ASP A 24 10.19 -8.20 -10.16
CA ASP A 24 10.83 -9.38 -10.76
C ASP A 24 9.81 -10.47 -11.15
N PRO A 25 8.96 -10.21 -12.16
CA PRO A 25 7.83 -11.09 -12.52
C PRO A 25 8.22 -12.53 -12.87
N GLN A 26 9.48 -12.80 -13.14
CA GLN A 26 10.01 -14.13 -13.49
C GLN A 26 10.84 -14.75 -12.38
N ASP A 27 10.93 -14.11 -11.21
CA ASP A 27 11.81 -14.56 -10.11
C ASP A 27 13.23 -14.88 -10.63
N ALA A 28 13.84 -13.91 -11.32
CA ALA A 28 15.12 -14.12 -12.04
C ALA A 28 16.30 -14.31 -11.09
N ASP A 29 16.21 -13.80 -9.87
CA ASP A 29 17.23 -14.00 -8.85
C ASP A 29 17.00 -15.30 -8.03
N GLY A 30 15.84 -15.94 -8.19
CA GLY A 30 15.52 -17.25 -7.61
C GLY A 30 15.25 -17.21 -6.11
N ASP A 31 14.79 -16.06 -5.59
CA ASP A 31 14.55 -15.89 -4.16
C ASP A 31 13.12 -16.23 -3.74
N GLY A 32 12.25 -16.59 -4.71
CA GLY A 32 10.86 -16.97 -4.52
C GLY A 32 9.89 -15.81 -4.38
N ILE A 33 10.34 -14.59 -4.72
CA ILE A 33 9.53 -13.36 -4.63
C ILE A 33 9.51 -12.68 -5.99
N SER A 34 8.33 -12.60 -6.63
CA SER A 34 8.21 -12.01 -7.95
C SER A 34 7.99 -10.49 -7.92
N GLY A 35 7.03 -10.02 -7.15
CA GLY A 35 6.61 -8.63 -7.14
C GLY A 35 6.19 -8.13 -8.54
N VAL A 36 4.87 -8.03 -8.78
CA VAL A 36 4.36 -7.56 -10.07
C VAL A 36 3.56 -6.27 -9.92
N PRO A 37 3.64 -5.30 -10.88
CA PRO A 37 2.77 -4.14 -10.84
C PRO A 37 1.33 -4.52 -11.22
N ASN A 38 0.32 -3.97 -10.53
CA ASN A 38 -1.03 -4.02 -11.05
C ASN A 38 -1.19 -3.02 -12.20
N LEU A 39 -1.61 -3.48 -13.37
CA LEU A 39 -1.84 -2.64 -14.55
C LEU A 39 -3.33 -2.34 -14.71
N ILE A 40 -3.66 -1.05 -14.60
CA ILE A 40 -5.03 -0.53 -14.55
C ILE A 40 -5.36 0.20 -15.84
N ASP A 41 -6.55 -0.05 -16.40
CA ASP A 41 -7.13 0.77 -17.45
C ASP A 41 -7.43 2.17 -16.87
N PRO A 42 -6.88 3.23 -17.46
CA PRO A 42 -7.06 4.57 -16.90
C PRO A 42 -8.51 5.04 -17.05
N PRO A 43 -9.09 5.72 -16.05
CA PRO A 43 -10.38 6.36 -16.23
C PRO A 43 -10.29 7.51 -17.26
N ALA A 44 -11.42 7.88 -17.85
CA ALA A 44 -11.45 8.87 -18.95
C ALA A 44 -10.86 10.24 -18.58
N TYR A 45 -10.86 10.61 -17.32
CA TYR A 45 -10.30 11.86 -16.79
C TYR A 45 -8.81 11.78 -16.45
N TYR A 46 -8.19 10.60 -16.57
CA TYR A 46 -6.78 10.43 -16.23
C TYR A 46 -5.86 11.09 -17.26
N ILE A 47 -4.92 11.85 -16.77
CA ILE A 47 -3.85 12.46 -17.56
C ILE A 47 -2.51 11.98 -17.00
N PRO A 48 -1.73 11.20 -17.79
CA PRO A 48 -0.45 10.68 -17.30
C PRO A 48 0.56 11.82 -17.09
N GLY A 49 1.28 11.75 -15.99
CA GLY A 49 2.43 12.62 -15.73
C GLY A 49 3.69 12.13 -16.45
N PRO A 50 4.76 12.93 -16.46
CA PRO A 50 6.01 12.61 -17.16
C PRO A 50 6.77 11.41 -16.60
N SER A 51 6.52 11.02 -15.37
CA SER A 51 7.15 9.88 -14.70
C SER A 51 6.34 8.58 -14.78
N GLN A 52 5.19 8.62 -15.47
CA GLN A 52 4.30 7.47 -15.60
C GLN A 52 4.52 6.77 -16.95
N ILE A 53 4.60 5.43 -16.89
CA ILE A 53 4.89 4.57 -18.02
C ILE A 53 3.61 3.89 -18.49
N SER A 54 3.34 3.98 -19.80
CA SER A 54 2.22 3.25 -20.40
C SER A 54 2.63 1.83 -20.78
N PHE A 55 1.87 0.86 -20.31
CA PHE A 55 1.98 -0.54 -20.66
C PHE A 55 0.79 -0.93 -21.56
N SER A 56 0.92 -0.72 -22.84
CA SER A 56 -0.16 -0.96 -23.83
C SER A 56 -1.47 -0.23 -23.49
N GLY A 57 -1.36 1.01 -23.02
CA GLY A 57 -2.51 1.83 -22.62
C GLY A 57 -2.92 1.72 -21.15
N LYS A 58 -2.40 0.75 -20.42
CA LYS A 58 -2.58 0.63 -18.98
C LYS A 58 -1.47 1.33 -18.19
N TYR A 59 -1.72 1.61 -16.90
CA TYR A 59 -0.79 2.28 -16.01
C TYR A 59 -0.70 1.56 -14.67
N ILE A 60 0.43 1.74 -13.98
CA ILE A 60 0.68 1.12 -12.68
C ILE A 60 -0.28 1.68 -11.63
N GLY A 61 -1.05 0.80 -11.02
CA GLY A 61 -1.85 1.10 -9.84
C GLY A 61 -0.98 1.17 -8.58
N ARG A 62 -1.37 2.03 -7.64
CA ARG A 62 -0.60 2.28 -6.39
C ARG A 62 -1.44 2.24 -5.14
N PHE A 63 -2.75 2.51 -5.26
CA PHE A 63 -3.66 2.67 -4.13
C PHE A 63 -4.74 1.59 -4.16
N GLY A 64 -5.34 1.34 -3.01
CA GLY A 64 -6.24 0.22 -2.82
C GLY A 64 -5.51 -1.06 -2.36
N LYS A 65 -6.26 -2.09 -1.99
CA LYS A 65 -5.71 -3.36 -1.47
C LYS A 65 -4.97 -4.17 -2.54
N LYS A 66 -5.46 -4.11 -3.77
CA LYS A 66 -4.85 -4.73 -4.95
C LYS A 66 -4.21 -3.70 -5.89
N ALA A 67 -3.83 -2.50 -5.39
CA ALA A 67 -3.27 -1.42 -6.21
C ALA A 67 -4.20 -1.07 -7.41
N SER A 68 -5.49 -0.90 -7.19
CA SER A 68 -6.50 -0.69 -8.24
C SER A 68 -6.70 0.77 -8.66
N ALA A 69 -6.08 1.72 -7.99
CA ALA A 69 -6.13 3.13 -8.37
C ALA A 69 -4.73 3.68 -8.70
N ILE A 70 -4.62 4.37 -9.85
CA ILE A 70 -3.34 4.83 -10.41
C ILE A 70 -2.75 5.99 -9.59
N ASN A 71 -3.59 6.93 -9.16
CA ASN A 71 -3.20 8.13 -8.42
C ASN A 71 -4.27 8.51 -7.39
N LEU A 72 -3.99 9.52 -6.58
CA LEU A 72 -4.92 9.97 -5.54
C LEU A 72 -6.21 10.59 -6.10
N LEU A 73 -6.19 11.16 -7.30
CA LEU A 73 -7.43 11.60 -7.95
C LEU A 73 -8.33 10.40 -8.25
N HIS A 74 -7.78 9.35 -8.86
CA HIS A 74 -8.52 8.12 -9.15
C HIS A 74 -9.04 7.47 -7.85
N GLN A 75 -8.19 7.34 -6.83
CA GLN A 75 -8.58 6.82 -5.51
C GLN A 75 -9.71 7.64 -4.87
N THR A 76 -9.62 8.97 -4.93
CA THR A 76 -10.62 9.87 -4.33
C THR A 76 -11.96 9.78 -5.05
N VAL A 77 -11.95 9.78 -6.37
CA VAL A 77 -13.18 9.66 -7.18
C VAL A 77 -13.86 8.32 -6.90
N ASN A 78 -13.09 7.22 -6.87
CA ASN A 78 -13.63 5.90 -6.54
C ASN A 78 -14.23 5.87 -5.12
N ALA A 79 -13.56 6.45 -4.12
CA ALA A 79 -14.06 6.49 -2.75
C ALA A 79 -15.38 7.28 -2.64
N TYR A 80 -15.52 8.41 -3.32
CA TYR A 80 -16.77 9.14 -3.34
C TYR A 80 -17.90 8.34 -4.00
N ASN A 81 -17.64 7.76 -5.17
CA ASN A 81 -18.65 7.03 -5.93
C ASN A 81 -18.98 5.67 -5.31
N GLN A 82 -17.97 4.83 -5.07
CA GLN A 82 -18.16 3.42 -4.68
C GLN A 82 -18.43 3.23 -3.19
N ASP A 83 -17.77 4.02 -2.30
CA ASP A 83 -17.88 3.82 -0.85
C ASP A 83 -19.09 4.55 -0.27
N ILE A 84 -19.47 5.73 -0.80
CA ILE A 84 -20.54 6.55 -0.26
C ILE A 84 -21.62 6.96 -1.28
N GLY A 85 -21.52 6.52 -2.53
CA GLY A 85 -22.53 6.72 -3.57
C GLY A 85 -22.65 8.17 -4.06
N ILE A 86 -21.62 9.01 -3.90
CA ILE A 86 -21.62 10.42 -4.29
C ILE A 86 -20.98 10.57 -5.68
N THR A 87 -21.73 11.09 -6.63
CA THR A 87 -21.26 11.37 -7.99
C THR A 87 -20.45 12.67 -8.08
N SER A 88 -19.53 12.72 -9.03
CA SER A 88 -18.69 13.88 -9.31
C SER A 88 -18.61 14.18 -10.80
N VAL A 89 -18.06 15.33 -11.16
CA VAL A 89 -17.79 15.65 -12.57
C VAL A 89 -16.83 14.68 -13.26
N PHE A 90 -16.03 13.94 -12.48
CA PHE A 90 -15.09 12.93 -12.98
C PHE A 90 -15.79 11.59 -13.21
N ASP A 91 -16.77 11.25 -12.36
CA ASP A 91 -17.60 10.07 -12.47
C ASP A 91 -19.06 10.44 -12.12
N PRO A 92 -19.86 10.80 -13.14
CA PRO A 92 -21.25 11.23 -12.94
C PRO A 92 -22.24 10.06 -12.94
N VAL A 93 -21.77 8.81 -12.99
CA VAL A 93 -22.65 7.63 -13.05
C VAL A 93 -22.99 7.18 -11.63
N ASP A 94 -24.29 7.17 -11.31
CA ASP A 94 -24.79 6.62 -10.05
C ASP A 94 -24.48 5.11 -9.97
N PRO A 95 -23.76 4.64 -8.95
CA PRO A 95 -23.30 3.25 -8.89
C PRO A 95 -24.43 2.23 -8.71
N TYR A 96 -25.58 2.64 -8.19
CA TYR A 96 -26.73 1.77 -7.98
C TYR A 96 -27.61 1.66 -9.22
N THR A 97 -27.98 2.80 -9.81
CA THR A 97 -28.88 2.84 -10.97
C THR A 97 -28.16 2.66 -12.30
N GLN A 98 -26.84 2.83 -12.33
CA GLN A 98 -25.98 2.83 -13.52
C GLN A 98 -26.42 3.89 -14.55
N GLN A 99 -27.03 4.99 -14.08
CA GLN A 99 -27.47 6.10 -14.92
C GLN A 99 -26.64 7.35 -14.63
N PRO A 100 -26.35 8.16 -15.65
CA PRO A 100 -25.74 9.47 -15.45
C PRO A 100 -26.68 10.37 -14.61
N THR A 101 -26.10 11.07 -13.65
CA THR A 101 -26.81 12.04 -12.80
C THR A 101 -26.07 13.37 -12.81
N ASP A 102 -26.72 14.44 -12.36
CA ASP A 102 -26.03 15.71 -12.12
C ASP A 102 -24.99 15.49 -11.02
N PRO A 103 -23.72 15.90 -11.22
CA PRO A 103 -22.67 15.74 -10.22
C PRO A 103 -23.01 16.41 -8.88
N GLU A 104 -22.94 15.65 -7.78
CA GLU A 104 -23.23 16.16 -6.44
C GLU A 104 -22.06 16.96 -5.88
N VAL A 105 -20.82 16.65 -6.30
CA VAL A 105 -19.62 17.38 -5.89
C VAL A 105 -18.87 17.94 -7.08
N SER A 106 -18.36 19.16 -6.90
CA SER A 106 -17.62 19.87 -7.95
C SER A 106 -16.19 19.32 -8.14
N GLU A 107 -15.60 19.58 -9.31
CA GLU A 107 -14.19 19.33 -9.56
C GLU A 107 -13.30 19.96 -8.48
N LYS A 108 -13.61 21.20 -8.07
CA LYS A 108 -12.83 21.90 -7.02
C LYS A 108 -12.85 21.13 -5.73
N THR A 109 -13.98 20.61 -5.30
CA THR A 109 -14.11 19.82 -4.06
C THR A 109 -13.22 18.58 -4.12
N ILE A 110 -13.28 17.82 -5.21
CA ILE A 110 -12.45 16.62 -5.37
C ILE A 110 -10.95 16.98 -5.36
N ARG A 111 -10.54 18.03 -6.09
CA ARG A 111 -9.13 18.44 -6.13
C ARG A 111 -8.63 18.97 -4.79
N ASP A 112 -9.46 19.65 -4.01
CA ASP A 112 -9.11 20.10 -2.66
C ASP A 112 -8.88 18.90 -1.72
N VAL A 113 -9.70 17.85 -1.83
CA VAL A 113 -9.51 16.59 -1.08
C VAL A 113 -8.24 15.87 -1.53
N VAL A 114 -7.97 15.80 -2.82
CA VAL A 114 -6.73 15.21 -3.35
C VAL A 114 -5.51 15.95 -2.80
N PHE A 115 -5.51 17.29 -2.85
CA PHE A 115 -4.41 18.09 -2.30
C PHE A 115 -4.25 17.89 -0.78
N TYR A 116 -5.35 17.79 -0.05
CA TYR A 116 -5.31 17.46 1.38
C TYR A 116 -4.65 16.09 1.61
N LEU A 117 -5.03 15.05 0.87
CA LEU A 117 -4.45 13.71 0.97
C LEU A 117 -2.95 13.71 0.60
N GLN A 118 -2.56 14.46 -0.44
CA GLN A 118 -1.16 14.61 -0.85
C GLN A 118 -0.28 15.26 0.24
N THR A 119 -0.89 16.11 1.07
CA THR A 119 -0.16 16.89 2.10
C THR A 119 -0.32 16.34 3.52
N LEU A 120 -1.07 15.27 3.70
CA LEU A 120 -1.10 14.55 4.98
C LEU A 120 0.26 13.93 5.26
N LYS A 121 0.82 14.29 6.41
CA LYS A 121 2.14 13.81 6.81
C LYS A 121 2.12 12.29 7.06
N GLU A 122 3.23 11.65 6.75
CA GLU A 122 3.50 10.26 7.11
C GLU A 122 3.66 10.10 8.63
N PRO A 123 3.28 8.96 9.20
CA PRO A 123 3.63 8.61 10.57
C PRO A 123 5.16 8.54 10.75
N ILE A 124 5.64 8.97 11.92
CA ILE A 124 7.06 8.93 12.27
C ILE A 124 7.31 7.75 13.17
N GLN A 125 8.33 6.95 12.86
CA GLN A 125 8.77 5.85 13.74
C GLN A 125 9.14 6.38 15.12
N ARG A 126 8.68 5.69 16.16
CA ARG A 126 8.89 6.04 17.57
C ARG A 126 10.03 5.24 18.19
N ASN A 127 10.65 5.78 19.24
CA ASN A 127 11.64 5.09 20.08
C ASN A 127 12.80 4.45 19.28
N ILE A 128 13.27 5.09 18.22
CA ILE A 128 14.27 4.57 17.26
C ILE A 128 15.62 4.21 17.88
N SER A 129 15.91 4.68 19.10
CA SER A 129 17.15 4.38 19.87
C SER A 129 16.99 3.24 20.86
N ASP A 130 15.82 2.64 20.99
CA ASP A 130 15.58 1.49 21.87
C ASP A 130 16.29 0.23 21.30
N GLY A 131 17.03 -0.47 22.14
CA GLY A 131 17.82 -1.64 21.73
C GLY A 131 16.97 -2.79 21.17
N SER A 132 15.78 -3.04 21.72
CA SER A 132 14.84 -4.03 21.21
C SER A 132 14.31 -3.64 19.83
N ILE A 133 14.00 -2.35 19.60
CA ILE A 133 13.51 -1.87 18.30
C ILE A 133 14.61 -1.97 17.24
N ILE A 134 15.85 -1.61 17.57
CA ILE A 134 16.99 -1.75 16.66
C ILE A 134 17.20 -3.22 16.27
N LYS A 135 17.17 -4.11 17.28
CA LYS A 135 17.30 -5.55 17.06
C LYS A 135 16.13 -6.11 16.25
N GLY A 136 14.90 -5.72 16.57
CA GLY A 136 13.70 -6.12 15.86
C GLY A 136 13.72 -5.69 14.37
N LYS A 137 14.21 -4.47 14.07
CA LYS A 137 14.46 -4.02 12.69
C LYS A 137 15.47 -4.92 11.97
N GLN A 138 16.55 -5.29 12.63
CA GLN A 138 17.55 -6.17 12.03
C GLN A 138 16.95 -7.56 11.75
N LEU A 139 16.23 -8.14 12.71
CA LEU A 139 15.52 -9.41 12.51
C LEU A 139 14.52 -9.35 11.34
N PHE A 140 13.74 -8.28 11.24
CA PHE A 140 12.80 -8.05 10.13
C PHE A 140 13.51 -8.10 8.76
N LEU A 141 14.72 -7.54 8.66
CA LEU A 141 15.51 -7.60 7.42
C LEU A 141 16.12 -9.00 7.21
N ASP A 142 16.68 -9.59 8.26
CA ASP A 142 17.39 -10.88 8.21
C ASP A 142 16.48 -12.05 7.81
N ILE A 143 15.22 -12.05 8.24
CA ILE A 143 14.24 -13.08 7.88
C ILE A 143 13.51 -12.78 6.56
N GLY A 144 13.88 -11.72 5.85
CA GLY A 144 13.42 -11.44 4.48
C GLY A 144 12.18 -10.57 4.35
N CYS A 145 11.56 -10.08 5.44
CA CYS A 145 10.38 -9.21 5.35
C CYS A 145 10.62 -7.95 4.51
N GLY A 146 11.85 -7.42 4.56
CA GLY A 146 12.27 -6.23 3.81
C GLY A 146 12.32 -6.39 2.29
N LYS A 147 12.16 -7.61 1.76
CA LYS A 147 12.14 -7.86 0.31
C LYS A 147 10.88 -7.31 -0.36
N CYS A 148 9.71 -7.48 0.28
CA CYS A 148 8.45 -6.86 -0.11
C CYS A 148 8.22 -5.53 0.64
N HIS A 149 8.44 -5.53 1.94
CA HIS A 149 8.32 -4.35 2.78
C HIS A 149 9.58 -3.48 2.73
N VAL A 150 9.86 -2.90 1.55
CA VAL A 150 11.04 -2.05 1.29
C VAL A 150 11.05 -0.88 2.27
N PRO A 151 12.13 -0.75 3.10
CA PRO A 151 12.11 0.20 4.22
C PRO A 151 12.13 1.66 3.83
N GLU A 152 12.85 2.02 2.78
CA GLU A 152 13.22 3.40 2.48
C GLU A 152 13.03 3.76 1.01
N TRP A 153 12.51 4.97 0.79
CA TRP A 153 12.40 5.58 -0.53
C TRP A 153 12.82 7.04 -0.47
N THR A 154 13.18 7.59 -1.64
CA THR A 154 13.41 9.03 -1.81
C THR A 154 12.56 9.53 -2.97
N THR A 155 11.73 10.54 -2.72
CA THR A 155 10.93 11.18 -3.75
C THR A 155 11.81 11.98 -4.73
N PRO A 156 11.43 12.06 -6.01
CA PRO A 156 12.08 12.96 -6.96
C PRO A 156 11.71 14.43 -6.67
N VAL A 157 12.20 15.33 -7.50
CA VAL A 157 11.75 16.73 -7.50
C VAL A 157 10.24 16.78 -7.73
N SER A 158 9.52 17.49 -6.86
CA SER A 158 8.06 17.65 -6.90
C SER A 158 7.65 19.10 -6.92
N SER A 159 6.52 19.42 -7.54
CA SER A 159 5.87 20.73 -7.47
C SER A 159 5.33 21.05 -6.07
N ILE A 160 5.07 20.04 -5.25
CA ILE A 160 4.72 20.19 -3.83
C ILE A 160 6.02 20.15 -3.04
N ALA A 161 6.48 21.28 -2.58
CA ALA A 161 7.79 21.42 -1.90
C ALA A 161 7.96 20.47 -0.70
N ALA A 162 6.88 20.17 0.01
CA ALA A 162 6.90 19.24 1.14
C ALA A 162 7.21 17.80 0.73
N LEU A 163 6.98 17.44 -0.55
CA LEU A 163 7.21 16.11 -1.11
C LEU A 163 8.47 16.04 -1.99
N SER A 164 9.18 17.16 -2.22
CA SER A 164 10.32 17.21 -3.13
C SER A 164 11.60 16.74 -2.46
N GLU A 165 12.26 15.72 -3.05
CA GLU A 165 13.57 15.21 -2.61
C GLU A 165 13.60 14.85 -1.12
N LYS A 166 12.56 14.09 -0.68
CA LYS A 166 12.41 13.64 0.71
C LYS A 166 12.66 12.15 0.83
N THR A 167 13.49 11.77 1.78
CA THR A 167 13.61 10.38 2.22
C THR A 167 12.51 10.08 3.23
N PHE A 168 11.83 8.94 3.06
CA PHE A 168 10.73 8.49 3.92
C PHE A 168 10.73 6.96 4.05
N TYR A 169 10.02 6.44 5.06
CA TYR A 169 10.15 5.04 5.48
C TYR A 169 8.79 4.33 5.51
N PRO A 170 8.23 3.94 4.35
CA PRO A 170 6.89 3.36 4.28
C PRO A 170 6.85 1.85 4.54
N TYR A 171 7.95 1.14 4.34
CA TYR A 171 8.00 -0.33 4.39
C TYR A 171 7.01 -0.97 3.41
N THR A 172 7.16 -0.67 2.13
CA THR A 172 6.38 -1.21 0.99
C THR A 172 7.16 -1.03 -0.30
N ASP A 173 6.98 -1.95 -1.24
CA ASP A 173 7.42 -1.82 -2.64
C ASP A 173 6.30 -1.36 -3.59
N LEU A 174 5.05 -1.33 -3.12
CA LEU A 174 3.83 -1.03 -3.88
C LEU A 174 3.45 -2.09 -4.92
N LEU A 175 4.12 -3.23 -4.94
CA LEU A 175 3.87 -4.32 -5.88
C LEU A 175 2.86 -5.33 -5.32
N LEU A 176 2.32 -6.14 -6.23
CA LEU A 176 1.50 -7.31 -5.90
C LEU A 176 2.40 -8.51 -5.65
N HIS A 177 2.03 -9.31 -4.65
CA HIS A 177 2.66 -10.58 -4.34
C HIS A 177 1.60 -11.66 -4.18
N ASP A 178 1.90 -12.86 -4.64
CA ASP A 178 1.08 -14.05 -4.39
C ASP A 178 1.17 -14.42 -2.90
N MET A 179 0.08 -14.23 -2.19
CA MET A 179 -0.03 -14.52 -0.75
C MET A 179 -0.63 -15.90 -0.46
N GLY A 180 -0.76 -16.72 -1.49
CA GLY A 180 -1.26 -18.09 -1.41
C GLY A 180 -2.76 -18.22 -1.19
N PRO A 181 -3.27 -19.47 -1.22
CA PRO A 181 -4.70 -19.73 -1.16
C PRO A 181 -5.35 -19.37 0.19
N GLY A 182 -4.58 -19.19 1.25
CA GLY A 182 -5.10 -18.75 2.55
C GLY A 182 -5.62 -17.32 2.57
N LEU A 183 -5.16 -16.49 1.63
CA LEU A 183 -5.56 -15.10 1.47
C LEU A 183 -6.30 -14.83 0.15
N ASP A 184 -6.79 -15.87 -0.52
CA ASP A 184 -7.62 -15.77 -1.71
C ASP A 184 -9.00 -15.18 -1.36
N ASP A 185 -9.39 -14.10 -2.04
CA ASP A 185 -10.71 -13.47 -1.87
C ASP A 185 -11.67 -13.75 -3.05
N GLY A 186 -11.22 -14.48 -4.07
CA GLY A 186 -11.98 -14.77 -5.27
C GLY A 186 -12.23 -13.57 -6.18
N TYR A 187 -11.57 -12.42 -5.94
CA TYR A 187 -11.80 -11.16 -6.64
C TYR A 187 -10.54 -10.66 -7.36
N THR A 188 -10.69 -10.18 -8.59
CA THR A 188 -9.62 -9.61 -9.42
C THR A 188 -9.84 -8.11 -9.63
N GLU A 189 -8.75 -7.33 -9.63
CA GLU A 189 -8.77 -5.89 -9.96
C GLU A 189 -7.62 -5.57 -10.93
N GLY A 190 -7.91 -5.01 -12.09
CA GLY A 190 -6.89 -4.77 -13.11
C GLY A 190 -6.26 -6.08 -13.58
N THR A 191 -4.95 -6.22 -13.42
CA THR A 191 -4.24 -7.48 -13.69
C THR A 191 -3.98 -8.33 -12.45
N ALA A 192 -4.36 -7.85 -11.25
CA ALA A 192 -4.18 -8.58 -10.00
C ALA A 192 -5.04 -9.84 -9.95
N LEU A 193 -4.45 -10.97 -9.60
CA LEU A 193 -5.13 -12.23 -9.37
C LEU A 193 -5.83 -12.26 -7.99
N THR A 194 -6.66 -13.27 -7.77
CA THR A 194 -7.45 -13.40 -6.53
C THR A 194 -6.59 -13.54 -5.27
N ILE A 195 -5.44 -14.19 -5.41
CA ILE A 195 -4.46 -14.47 -4.35
C ILE A 195 -3.39 -13.37 -4.20
N GLU A 196 -3.36 -12.41 -5.13
CA GLU A 196 -2.34 -11.34 -5.14
C GLU A 196 -2.81 -10.11 -4.37
N TRP A 197 -1.89 -9.58 -3.56
CA TRP A 197 -2.13 -8.40 -2.72
C TRP A 197 -0.98 -7.42 -2.80
N ARG A 198 -1.32 -6.14 -2.87
CA ARG A 198 -0.29 -5.10 -2.79
C ARG A 198 0.31 -5.07 -1.40
N THR A 199 1.65 -5.03 -1.32
CA THR A 199 2.34 -4.77 -0.07
C THR A 199 1.86 -3.45 0.55
N PRO A 200 1.14 -3.46 1.69
CA PRO A 200 0.70 -2.23 2.32
C PRO A 200 1.87 -1.53 3.01
N PRO A 201 1.86 -0.19 3.09
CA PRO A 201 2.78 0.52 3.96
C PRO A 201 2.60 0.10 5.42
N LEU A 202 3.71 -0.11 6.14
CA LEU A 202 3.66 -0.47 7.57
C LEU A 202 3.78 0.74 8.50
N TRP A 203 4.09 1.93 7.97
CA TRP A 203 4.11 3.14 8.81
C TRP A 203 2.78 3.36 9.54
N GLY A 204 2.85 3.71 10.80
CA GLY A 204 1.66 3.92 11.63
C GLY A 204 0.91 2.65 12.04
N ILE A 205 1.39 1.45 11.65
CA ILE A 205 0.71 0.19 12.00
C ILE A 205 0.57 0.02 13.52
N GLY A 206 1.60 0.38 14.29
CA GLY A 206 1.55 0.34 15.75
C GLY A 206 0.57 1.33 16.38
N LEU A 207 0.09 2.33 15.62
CA LEU A 207 -0.91 3.30 16.06
C LEU A 207 -2.35 2.90 15.66
N ALA A 208 -2.50 1.89 14.81
CA ALA A 208 -3.80 1.47 14.30
C ALA A 208 -4.83 1.19 15.42
N PRO A 209 -4.51 0.52 16.53
CA PRO A 209 -5.46 0.29 17.59
C PRO A 209 -6.05 1.58 18.18
N ASN A 210 -5.30 2.68 18.22
CA ASN A 210 -5.75 3.94 18.81
C ASN A 210 -6.96 4.53 18.06
N SER A 211 -7.09 4.27 16.77
CA SER A 211 -8.21 4.70 15.92
C SER A 211 -9.25 3.60 15.68
N GLN A 212 -8.99 2.38 16.12
CA GLN A 212 -9.78 1.19 15.80
C GLN A 212 -10.40 0.53 17.05
N GLY A 213 -10.66 1.31 18.08
CA GLY A 213 -11.31 0.82 19.29
C GLY A 213 -10.43 -0.12 20.14
N GLY A 214 -9.12 0.08 20.11
CA GLY A 214 -8.14 -0.68 20.90
C GLY A 214 -7.75 -2.03 20.31
N ARG A 215 -8.04 -2.27 19.01
CA ARG A 215 -7.80 -3.57 18.35
C ARG A 215 -7.08 -3.38 17.02
N TYR A 216 -6.34 -4.39 16.63
CA TYR A 216 -5.85 -4.55 15.26
C TYR A 216 -6.89 -5.20 14.36
N PHE A 217 -6.91 -4.79 13.11
CA PHE A 217 -7.64 -5.42 12.00
C PHE A 217 -6.68 -5.43 10.81
N LEU A 218 -5.81 -6.42 10.76
CA LEU A 218 -4.72 -6.51 9.78
C LEU A 218 -5.07 -7.43 8.62
N LEU A 219 -4.19 -7.50 7.63
CA LEU A 219 -4.41 -8.07 6.31
C LEU A 219 -5.46 -7.31 5.50
N HIS A 220 -5.87 -7.86 4.35
CA HIS A 220 -6.79 -7.18 3.44
C HIS A 220 -8.22 -7.05 4.00
N ASP A 221 -8.66 -8.02 4.80
CA ASP A 221 -10.01 -8.15 5.33
C ASP A 221 -10.13 -7.92 6.84
N GLY A 222 -9.01 -7.68 7.52
CA GLY A 222 -9.00 -7.40 8.96
C GLY A 222 -9.07 -8.63 9.86
N ARG A 223 -8.82 -9.84 9.31
CA ARG A 223 -8.94 -11.10 10.06
C ARG A 223 -7.88 -11.28 11.15
N ALA A 224 -6.70 -10.71 10.99
CA ALA A 224 -5.64 -10.82 11.99
C ALA A 224 -5.80 -9.75 13.08
N GLY A 225 -5.88 -10.20 14.32
CA GLY A 225 -6.11 -9.38 15.51
C GLY A 225 -4.83 -8.96 16.23
N SER A 226 -3.66 -9.39 15.75
CA SER A 226 -2.33 -8.99 16.24
C SER A 226 -1.31 -8.95 15.12
N LEU A 227 -0.17 -8.31 15.36
CA LEU A 227 0.94 -8.27 14.41
C LEU A 227 1.53 -9.66 14.19
N GLU A 228 1.69 -10.43 15.24
CA GLU A 228 2.16 -11.82 15.17
C GLU A 228 1.21 -12.69 14.35
N GLU A 229 -0.10 -12.61 14.60
CA GLU A 229 -1.10 -13.35 13.83
C GLU A 229 -1.05 -12.98 12.34
N ALA A 230 -0.86 -11.69 12.02
CA ALA A 230 -0.70 -11.25 10.64
C ALA A 230 0.55 -11.87 9.98
N ILE A 231 1.69 -11.93 10.68
CA ILE A 231 2.91 -12.57 10.17
C ILE A 231 2.67 -14.06 9.92
N LEU A 232 2.02 -14.76 10.86
CA LEU A 232 1.75 -16.18 10.75
C LEU A 232 0.75 -16.55 9.65
N MET A 233 -0.04 -15.58 9.17
CA MET A 233 -0.96 -15.76 8.05
C MET A 233 -0.36 -15.46 6.67
N HIS A 234 0.91 -15.03 6.59
CA HIS A 234 1.59 -14.87 5.31
C HIS A 234 1.78 -16.24 4.65
N GLY A 235 1.40 -16.35 3.38
CA GLY A 235 1.57 -17.54 2.56
C GLY A 235 2.22 -17.18 1.21
N GLY A 236 2.30 -18.15 0.30
CA GLY A 236 2.87 -17.92 -1.02
C GLY A 236 4.29 -17.36 -0.96
N GLU A 237 4.53 -16.20 -1.56
CA GLU A 237 5.84 -15.53 -1.53
C GLU A 237 6.29 -15.14 -0.11
N GLY A 238 5.37 -15.00 0.84
CA GLY A 238 5.67 -14.72 2.24
C GLY A 238 6.03 -15.94 3.09
N ASP A 239 5.89 -17.18 2.57
CA ASP A 239 6.07 -18.43 3.33
C ASP A 239 7.47 -18.55 3.96
N ALA A 240 8.52 -18.19 3.23
CA ALA A 240 9.89 -18.29 3.72
C ALA A 240 10.14 -17.38 4.94
N SER A 241 9.66 -16.13 4.86
CA SER A 241 9.78 -15.17 5.97
C SER A 241 8.93 -15.58 7.18
N ARG A 242 7.71 -16.12 6.95
CA ARG A 242 6.86 -16.68 8.00
C ARG A 242 7.54 -17.85 8.70
N ALA A 243 8.07 -18.82 7.95
CA ALA A 243 8.76 -19.98 8.52
C ALA A 243 10.01 -19.57 9.32
N ALA A 244 10.74 -18.56 8.83
CA ALA A 244 11.88 -18.01 9.57
C ALA A 244 11.46 -17.32 10.86
N PHE A 245 10.31 -16.61 10.87
CA PHE A 245 9.74 -16.03 12.09
C PHE A 245 9.33 -17.11 13.11
N GLU A 246 8.68 -18.19 12.64
CA GLU A 246 8.21 -19.27 13.54
C GLU A 246 9.32 -19.89 14.38
N ILE A 247 10.54 -19.99 13.84
CA ILE A 247 11.68 -20.59 14.53
C ILE A 247 12.53 -19.60 15.34
N LEU A 248 12.20 -18.31 15.35
CA LEU A 248 12.85 -17.34 16.22
C LEU A 248 12.62 -17.69 17.70
N SER A 249 13.54 -17.28 18.58
CA SER A 249 13.28 -17.32 20.01
C SER A 249 12.14 -16.37 20.39
N GLU A 250 11.43 -16.65 21.47
CA GLU A 250 10.33 -15.77 21.94
C GLU A 250 10.79 -14.32 22.14
N THR A 251 12.00 -14.11 22.68
CA THR A 251 12.59 -12.76 22.83
C THR A 251 12.82 -12.09 21.48
N ASP A 252 13.26 -12.82 20.45
CA ASP A 252 13.46 -12.26 19.11
C ASP A 252 12.13 -11.93 18.43
N LYS A 253 11.09 -12.75 18.62
CA LYS A 253 9.74 -12.44 18.16
C LYS A 253 9.20 -11.18 18.82
N GLU A 254 9.37 -11.05 20.16
CA GLU A 254 8.98 -9.85 20.90
C GLU A 254 9.72 -8.58 20.37
N ASP A 255 11.02 -8.67 20.11
CA ASP A 255 11.81 -7.57 19.59
C ASP A 255 11.32 -7.17 18.21
N LEU A 256 11.01 -8.13 17.32
CA LEU A 256 10.47 -7.86 15.98
C LEU A 256 9.07 -7.22 16.06
N VAL A 257 8.18 -7.71 16.91
CA VAL A 257 6.86 -7.12 17.12
C VAL A 257 6.98 -5.68 17.65
N ARG A 258 7.87 -5.43 18.64
CA ARG A 258 8.15 -4.07 19.15
C ARG A 258 8.64 -3.12 18.06
N PHE A 259 9.47 -3.62 17.14
CA PHE A 259 9.87 -2.83 15.97
C PHE A 259 8.64 -2.44 15.13
N LEU A 260 7.76 -3.39 14.78
CA LEU A 260 6.53 -3.09 14.03
C LEU A 260 5.59 -2.14 14.79
N GLU A 261 5.45 -2.31 16.10
CA GLU A 261 4.69 -1.40 16.96
C GLU A 261 5.28 0.01 17.01
N SER A 262 6.57 0.16 16.74
CA SER A 262 7.23 1.46 16.72
C SER A 262 6.96 2.26 15.44
N LEU A 263 6.59 1.57 14.36
CA LEU A 263 6.23 2.18 13.06
C LEU A 263 4.81 2.84 13.07
#